data_688d56dde3b470dad6132e4a94f17bb2
#
_entry.id   688d56dde3b470dad6132e4a94f17bb2
#
_cell.length_a   1.000
_cell.length_b   1.000
_cell.length_c   1.000
_cell.angle_alpha   90.00
_cell.angle_beta   90.00
_cell.angle_gamma   90.00
#
_symmetry.space_group_name_H-M   'P 1'
#
loop_
_entity.id
_entity.type
_entity.pdbx_description
1 polymer ?
#
loop_
_entity_poly.entity_id
_entity_poly.type
_entity_poly.pdbx_seq_one_letter_code
_entity_poly.pdbx_strand_id
1 'polypeptide(L)'
;MAAEFRPRLRLLATSRRRWCHDVRVAQSEDPEDFIAPAAHRVRPGTLLLANTDLLEPTFRRTVIYIVEHNAGGTLGVILNRPSETAVYNVLPQWAKLTTKPKTMFIGGPVKRDSALCLATLRVGMQADGVPGLRHVQGRIVMVDLDAEPDNLAPMLEGVRIFAGYSGWTIGQLDGEIERDDWIVLSALPSDVLIEPRVDLWGRVLRRQPLPTSLLATHPIDVSRN
;
A
#
# COMPACT_ATOMS: atom_id res chain seq x y z
N MET A 1 -8.09 -15.76 -35.70
CA MET A 1 -7.22 -14.57 -35.54
C MET A 1 -7.72 -13.85 -34.31
N ALA A 2 -7.15 -14.17 -33.15
CA ALA A 2 -7.47 -13.52 -31.89
C ALA A 2 -6.49 -12.33 -31.72
N ALA A 3 -7.04 -11.11 -31.69
CA ALA A 3 -6.26 -9.92 -31.44
C ALA A 3 -5.87 -9.91 -29.95
N GLU A 4 -4.59 -10.08 -29.68
CA GLU A 4 -4.01 -9.87 -28.35
C GLU A 4 -4.23 -8.41 -27.93
N PHE A 5 -5.18 -8.23 -27.02
CA PHE A 5 -5.36 -6.96 -26.31
C PHE A 5 -4.23 -6.81 -25.28
N ARG A 6 -3.16 -6.11 -25.66
CA ARG A 6 -2.11 -5.69 -24.73
C ARG A 6 -2.54 -4.36 -24.09
N PRO A 7 -2.96 -4.33 -22.83
CA PRO A 7 -3.20 -3.06 -22.16
C PRO A 7 -1.86 -2.31 -22.01
N ARG A 8 -1.78 -1.13 -22.61
CA ARG A 8 -0.68 -0.19 -22.33
C ARG A 8 -0.89 0.38 -20.94
N LEU A 9 -0.22 -0.16 -19.94
CA LEU A 9 -0.13 0.46 -18.62
C LEU A 9 0.53 1.83 -18.78
N ARG A 10 -0.16 2.88 -18.34
CA ARG A 10 0.45 4.21 -18.20
C ARG A 10 1.20 4.22 -16.87
N LEU A 11 2.49 4.46 -16.93
CA LEU A 11 3.29 4.75 -15.75
C LEU A 11 2.80 6.06 -15.17
N LEU A 12 2.54 6.09 -13.85
CA LEU A 12 2.33 7.35 -13.16
C LEU A 12 3.72 7.98 -13.00
N ALA A 13 4.18 8.63 -14.09
CA ALA A 13 5.37 9.47 -14.02
C ALA A 13 5.14 10.53 -12.94
N THR A 14 6.06 10.63 -12.01
CA THR A 14 6.13 11.74 -11.07
C THR A 14 6.44 13.00 -11.86
N SER A 15 5.42 13.61 -12.49
CA SER A 15 5.62 14.86 -13.19
C SER A 15 6.17 15.89 -12.19
N ARG A 16 7.36 16.39 -12.49
CA ARG A 16 8.00 17.52 -11.83
C ARG A 16 7.14 18.78 -12.01
N ARG A 17 6.04 18.89 -11.28
CA ARG A 17 5.33 20.15 -11.10
C ARG A 17 5.04 20.35 -9.62
N ARG A 18 5.93 21.15 -8.99
CA ARG A 18 5.70 21.97 -7.80
C ARG A 18 5.00 21.29 -6.63
N TRP A 19 5.79 20.58 -5.83
CA TRP A 19 5.47 20.39 -4.42
C TRP A 19 6.73 20.83 -3.62
N CYS A 20 7.06 22.10 -3.67
CA CYS A 20 7.97 22.71 -2.74
C CYS A 20 7.17 23.68 -1.90
N HIS A 21 6.89 23.35 -0.66
CA HIS A 21 6.88 24.32 0.43
C HIS A 21 7.26 23.60 1.72
N ASP A 22 8.29 24.17 2.34
CA ASP A 22 8.87 23.88 3.63
C ASP A 22 7.82 23.51 4.70
N VAL A 23 7.95 22.33 5.29
CA VAL A 23 7.47 22.08 6.64
C VAL A 23 8.65 21.57 7.46
N ARG A 24 9.17 22.42 8.32
CA ARG A 24 10.09 22.03 9.40
C ARG A 24 9.37 21.03 10.30
N VAL A 25 9.91 19.84 10.39
CA VAL A 25 9.46 18.83 11.35
C VAL A 25 9.93 19.28 12.74
N ALA A 26 8.99 19.75 13.55
CA ALA A 26 9.17 19.80 14.99
C ALA A 26 8.84 18.41 15.54
N GLN A 27 9.85 17.75 16.11
CA GLN A 27 9.63 16.58 16.97
C GLN A 27 9.02 17.08 18.27
N SER A 28 7.74 16.77 18.52
CA SER A 28 7.16 16.82 19.85
C SER A 28 6.43 15.49 20.06
N GLU A 29 6.98 14.62 20.89
CA GLU A 29 6.29 13.51 21.48
C GLU A 29 5.35 14.09 22.55
N ASP A 30 4.14 14.50 22.16
CA ASP A 30 3.11 14.92 23.09
C ASP A 30 2.34 13.71 23.60
N PRO A 31 2.12 13.59 24.93
CA PRO A 31 1.35 12.51 25.54
C PRO A 31 -0.14 12.50 25.14
N GLU A 32 -0.62 13.51 24.42
CA GLU A 32 -2.01 13.60 23.93
C GLU A 32 -2.31 12.74 22.71
N ASP A 33 -1.31 12.13 22.06
CA ASP A 33 -1.51 11.21 20.92
C ASP A 33 -2.29 9.92 21.27
N PHE A 34 -2.57 9.68 22.56
CA PHE A 34 -3.29 8.48 23.02
C PHE A 34 -4.83 8.59 22.92
N ILE A 35 -5.39 9.76 22.63
CA ILE A 35 -6.85 10.00 22.64
C ILE A 35 -7.36 10.63 21.31
N ALA A 36 -6.52 10.76 20.30
CA ALA A 36 -6.96 11.28 19.01
C ALA A 36 -8.00 10.35 18.37
N PRO A 37 -9.10 10.88 17.79
CA PRO A 37 -10.04 10.09 16.99
C PRO A 37 -9.32 9.25 15.94
N ALA A 38 -9.85 8.07 15.63
CA ALA A 38 -9.19 7.12 14.71
C ALA A 38 -8.82 7.74 13.35
N ALA A 39 -9.65 8.69 12.88
CA ALA A 39 -9.40 9.47 11.66
C ALA A 39 -8.09 10.28 11.71
N HIS A 40 -7.72 10.85 12.85
CA HIS A 40 -6.47 11.60 13.02
C HIS A 40 -5.20 10.71 13.06
N ARG A 41 -5.36 9.38 13.02
CA ARG A 41 -4.24 8.42 12.98
C ARG A 41 -3.81 8.05 11.58
N VAL A 42 -4.57 8.45 10.55
CA VAL A 42 -4.23 8.16 9.15
C VAL A 42 -3.04 9.03 8.74
N ARG A 43 -1.98 8.35 8.29
CA ARG A 43 -0.76 8.97 7.75
C ARG A 43 -0.08 8.02 6.77
N PRO A 44 0.84 8.48 5.92
CA PRO A 44 1.65 7.57 5.14
C PRO A 44 2.30 6.51 6.03
N GLY A 45 2.22 5.24 5.62
CA GLY A 45 2.73 4.12 6.42
C GLY A 45 1.72 3.46 7.36
N THR A 46 0.47 3.93 7.43
CA THR A 46 -0.59 3.20 8.13
C THR A 46 -1.25 2.14 7.25
N LEU A 47 -1.90 1.17 7.89
CA LEU A 47 -2.76 0.19 7.25
C LEU A 47 -4.22 0.53 7.53
N LEU A 48 -5.05 0.43 6.50
CA LEU A 48 -6.49 0.32 6.63
C LEU A 48 -6.87 -1.14 6.43
N LEU A 49 -7.43 -1.77 7.44
CA LEU A 49 -8.00 -3.09 7.33
C LEU A 49 -9.52 -2.96 7.17
N ALA A 50 -10.04 -3.59 6.13
CA ALA A 50 -11.49 -3.72 5.99
C ALA A 50 -12.09 -4.37 7.23
N ASN A 51 -13.07 -3.74 7.85
CA ASN A 51 -13.76 -4.32 8.99
C ASN A 51 -14.61 -5.54 8.54
N THR A 52 -15.05 -6.34 9.47
CA THR A 52 -15.82 -7.57 9.21
C THR A 52 -17.12 -7.32 8.46
N ASP A 53 -17.73 -6.16 8.70
CA ASP A 53 -19.01 -5.76 8.12
C ASP A 53 -18.87 -5.07 6.76
N LEU A 54 -17.66 -4.74 6.33
CA LEU A 54 -17.40 -4.22 4.99
C LEU A 54 -17.43 -5.37 3.96
N LEU A 55 -18.62 -5.66 3.44
CA LEU A 55 -18.88 -6.79 2.54
C LEU A 55 -18.70 -6.46 1.05
N GLU A 56 -18.42 -5.20 0.71
CA GLU A 56 -18.20 -4.78 -0.69
C GLU A 56 -17.06 -5.64 -1.30
N PRO A 57 -17.28 -6.31 -2.46
CA PRO A 57 -16.35 -7.31 -3.00
C PRO A 57 -14.93 -6.80 -3.26
N THR A 58 -14.80 -5.52 -3.63
CA THR A 58 -13.49 -4.90 -3.90
C THR A 58 -12.65 -4.79 -2.63
N PHE A 59 -13.30 -4.50 -1.48
CA PHE A 59 -12.61 -4.17 -0.24
C PHE A 59 -12.74 -5.22 0.87
N ARG A 60 -13.69 -6.16 0.76
CA ARG A 60 -13.84 -7.21 1.77
C ARG A 60 -12.50 -7.89 2.10
N ARG A 61 -12.12 -7.89 3.41
CA ARG A 61 -10.85 -8.48 3.91
C ARG A 61 -9.58 -7.93 3.23
N THR A 62 -9.63 -6.71 2.73
CA THR A 62 -8.42 -6.08 2.20
C THR A 62 -7.58 -5.48 3.32
N VAL A 63 -6.29 -5.36 3.01
CA VAL A 63 -5.31 -4.60 3.78
C VAL A 63 -4.74 -3.56 2.82
N ILE A 64 -5.01 -2.29 3.09
CA ILE A 64 -4.56 -1.18 2.26
C ILE A 64 -3.42 -0.46 2.99
N TYR A 65 -2.31 -0.27 2.30
CA TYR A 65 -1.19 0.53 2.79
C TYR A 65 -1.33 1.96 2.30
N ILE A 66 -1.36 2.93 3.22
CA ILE A 66 -1.46 4.35 2.88
C ILE A 66 -0.10 4.85 2.41
N VAL A 67 -0.06 5.33 1.19
CA VAL A 67 1.14 5.88 0.52
C VAL A 67 1.20 7.39 0.66
N GLU A 68 0.05 8.06 0.55
CA GLU A 68 -0.11 9.50 0.70
C GLU A 68 -1.37 9.84 1.48
N HIS A 69 -1.26 10.84 2.35
CA HIS A 69 -2.39 11.46 3.04
C HIS A 69 -2.08 12.93 3.23
N ASN A 70 -2.84 13.81 2.60
CA ASN A 70 -2.61 15.25 2.60
C ASN A 70 -3.92 16.01 2.30
N ALA A 71 -3.83 17.35 2.23
CA ALA A 71 -4.98 18.20 1.91
C ALA A 71 -5.60 17.95 0.51
N GLY A 72 -5.03 17.14 -0.33
CA GLY A 72 -5.59 16.71 -1.63
C GLY A 72 -6.36 15.39 -1.55
N GLY A 73 -6.34 14.71 -0.41
CA GLY A 73 -6.96 13.42 -0.20
C GLY A 73 -6.00 12.32 0.25
N THR A 74 -6.45 11.09 0.14
CA THR A 74 -5.69 9.90 0.57
C THR A 74 -5.51 8.94 -0.60
N LEU A 75 -4.31 8.37 -0.70
CA LEU A 75 -3.96 7.33 -1.67
C LEU A 75 -3.34 6.13 -0.96
N GLY A 76 -3.82 4.94 -1.29
CA GLY A 76 -3.28 3.68 -0.77
C GLY A 76 -3.32 2.56 -1.81
N VAL A 77 -2.65 1.45 -1.50
CA VAL A 77 -2.64 0.25 -2.34
C VAL A 77 -3.03 -0.99 -1.54
N ILE A 78 -3.85 -1.85 -2.15
CA ILE A 78 -4.26 -3.12 -1.55
C ILE A 78 -3.08 -4.09 -1.62
N LEU A 79 -2.63 -4.57 -0.46
CA LEU A 79 -1.44 -5.43 -0.34
C LEU A 79 -1.72 -6.91 -0.60
N ASN A 80 -2.95 -7.37 -0.45
CA ASN A 80 -3.33 -8.79 -0.42
C ASN A 80 -4.23 -9.24 -1.58
N ARG A 81 -4.11 -8.59 -2.74
CA ARG A 81 -4.83 -8.95 -3.97
C ARG A 81 -3.84 -9.22 -5.13
N PRO A 82 -3.21 -10.41 -5.19
CA PRO A 82 -2.39 -10.77 -6.33
C PRO A 82 -3.28 -10.93 -7.58
N SER A 83 -2.76 -10.54 -8.75
CA SER A 83 -3.38 -10.80 -10.04
C SER A 83 -2.73 -12.01 -10.71
N GLU A 84 -3.32 -12.45 -11.82
CA GLU A 84 -2.73 -13.51 -12.66
C GLU A 84 -1.65 -12.97 -13.62
N THR A 85 -1.51 -11.65 -13.72
CA THR A 85 -0.56 -11.02 -14.64
C THR A 85 0.85 -11.07 -14.09
N ALA A 86 1.73 -11.80 -14.73
CA ALA A 86 3.15 -11.82 -14.36
C ALA A 86 3.80 -10.44 -14.62
N VAL A 87 4.62 -9.96 -13.70
CA VAL A 87 5.37 -8.70 -13.86
C VAL A 87 6.25 -8.74 -15.10
N TYR A 88 6.84 -9.89 -15.43
CA TYR A 88 7.68 -10.07 -16.62
C TYR A 88 6.97 -9.71 -17.92
N ASN A 89 5.64 -9.93 -18.01
CA ASN A 89 4.88 -9.66 -19.23
C ASN A 89 4.61 -8.17 -19.45
N VAL A 90 4.71 -7.34 -18.41
CA VAL A 90 4.36 -5.92 -18.44
C VAL A 90 5.59 -5.03 -18.23
N LEU A 91 6.42 -5.39 -17.27
CA LEU A 91 7.61 -4.65 -16.84
C LEU A 91 8.79 -5.63 -16.66
N PRO A 92 9.30 -6.23 -17.74
CA PRO A 92 10.31 -7.29 -17.68
C PRO A 92 11.59 -6.86 -16.96
N GLN A 93 11.98 -5.58 -17.06
CA GLN A 93 13.16 -5.02 -16.38
C GLN A 93 13.05 -5.10 -14.85
N TRP A 94 11.84 -5.06 -14.28
CA TRP A 94 11.60 -5.14 -12.84
C TRP A 94 11.40 -6.57 -12.30
N ALA A 95 11.27 -7.56 -13.19
CA ALA A 95 10.91 -8.93 -12.82
C ALA A 95 11.93 -9.60 -11.88
N LYS A 96 13.24 -9.23 -11.98
CA LYS A 96 14.29 -9.77 -11.10
C LYS A 96 14.11 -9.31 -9.66
N LEU A 97 13.75 -8.05 -9.45
CA LEU A 97 13.58 -7.43 -8.12
C LEU A 97 12.21 -7.73 -7.50
N THR A 98 11.23 -8.16 -8.31
CA THR A 98 9.89 -8.47 -7.83
C THR A 98 9.91 -9.67 -6.89
N THR A 99 9.33 -9.49 -5.69
CA THR A 99 9.16 -10.56 -4.71
C THR A 99 8.11 -11.58 -5.16
N LYS A 100 8.17 -12.78 -4.59
CA LYS A 100 7.17 -13.83 -4.87
C LYS A 100 5.78 -13.45 -4.30
N PRO A 101 4.71 -13.77 -5.05
CA PRO A 101 4.70 -14.25 -6.42
C PRO A 101 5.12 -13.11 -7.35
N LYS A 102 5.81 -13.44 -8.43
CA LYS A 102 6.28 -12.44 -9.41
C LYS A 102 5.16 -11.95 -10.31
N THR A 103 4.01 -11.60 -9.71
CA THR A 103 2.83 -11.08 -10.39
C THR A 103 2.56 -9.63 -10.00
N MET A 104 1.79 -8.95 -10.83
CA MET A 104 1.19 -7.67 -10.47
C MET A 104 0.19 -7.88 -9.33
N PHE A 105 -0.02 -6.88 -8.50
CA PHE A 105 -1.09 -6.84 -7.51
C PHE A 105 -2.17 -5.84 -7.93
N ILE A 106 -3.42 -6.08 -7.57
CA ILE A 106 -4.50 -5.13 -7.78
C ILE A 106 -4.45 -4.14 -6.61
N GLY A 107 -3.96 -2.93 -6.88
CA GLY A 107 -3.80 -1.88 -5.84
C GLY A 107 -5.10 -1.18 -5.46
N GLY A 108 -6.12 -1.26 -6.32
CA GLY A 108 -7.43 -0.68 -6.09
C GLY A 108 -8.22 -0.43 -7.37
N PRO A 109 -9.42 0.17 -7.26
CA PRO A 109 -10.31 0.38 -8.40
C PRO A 109 -9.93 1.56 -9.30
N VAL A 110 -9.10 2.50 -8.79
CA VAL A 110 -8.78 3.76 -9.49
C VAL A 110 -7.61 3.57 -10.43
N LYS A 111 -7.71 4.06 -11.67
CA LYS A 111 -6.65 4.05 -12.69
C LYS A 111 -5.94 2.70 -12.84
N ARG A 112 -6.68 1.65 -13.13
CA ARG A 112 -6.16 0.28 -13.29
C ARG A 112 -5.16 0.13 -14.44
N ASP A 113 -5.09 1.09 -15.33
CA ASP A 113 -4.12 1.23 -16.41
C ASP A 113 -2.79 1.89 -15.99
N SER A 114 -2.68 2.27 -14.72
CA SER A 114 -1.48 2.86 -14.14
C SER A 114 -0.84 1.91 -13.14
N ALA A 115 0.48 1.98 -13.01
CA ALA A 115 1.23 1.17 -12.06
C ALA A 115 1.88 2.02 -10.96
N LEU A 116 1.81 1.50 -9.73
CA LEU A 116 2.58 1.99 -8.57
C LEU A 116 3.53 0.89 -8.11
N CYS A 117 4.71 1.29 -7.65
CA CYS A 117 5.69 0.36 -7.12
C CYS A 117 6.08 0.75 -5.70
N LEU A 118 5.97 -0.21 -4.78
CA LEU A 118 6.53 -0.11 -3.44
C LEU A 118 7.72 -1.06 -3.29
N ALA A 119 8.71 -0.61 -2.54
CA ALA A 119 9.88 -1.41 -2.19
C ALA A 119 10.19 -1.28 -0.70
N THR A 120 10.93 -2.27 -0.20
CA THR A 120 11.54 -2.20 1.13
C THR A 120 13.05 -2.00 0.96
N LEU A 121 13.58 -0.97 1.59
CA LEU A 121 15.03 -0.73 1.66
C LEU A 121 15.72 -1.81 2.48
N ARG A 122 16.93 -2.17 2.10
CA ARG A 122 17.80 -2.99 2.95
C ARG A 122 18.15 -2.25 4.24
N VAL A 123 18.44 -3.00 5.27
CA VAL A 123 18.85 -2.43 6.56
C VAL A 123 20.07 -1.54 6.38
N GLY A 124 20.02 -0.33 6.93
CA GLY A 124 21.09 0.67 6.83
C GLY A 124 21.04 1.56 5.58
N MET A 125 20.14 1.29 4.61
CA MET A 125 19.98 2.15 3.43
C MET A 125 18.97 3.26 3.69
N GLN A 126 19.18 4.41 3.02
CA GLN A 126 18.30 5.58 3.06
C GLN A 126 17.92 5.97 1.64
N ALA A 127 16.72 6.51 1.47
CA ALA A 127 16.20 6.91 0.15
C ALA A 127 16.47 8.38 -0.18
N ASP A 128 16.91 9.18 0.80
CA ASP A 128 17.04 10.62 0.66
C ASP A 128 18.09 10.98 -0.42
N GLY A 129 17.65 11.79 -1.37
CA GLY A 129 18.50 12.21 -2.49
C GLY A 129 18.76 11.14 -3.56
N VAL A 130 18.18 9.93 -3.45
CA VAL A 130 18.35 8.87 -4.44
C VAL A 130 17.33 9.05 -5.57
N PRO A 131 17.76 9.30 -6.82
CA PRO A 131 16.85 9.41 -7.96
C PRO A 131 16.05 8.12 -8.13
N GLY A 132 14.73 8.27 -8.36
CA GLY A 132 13.82 7.13 -8.55
C GLY A 132 13.28 6.54 -7.25
N LEU A 133 13.70 7.01 -6.07
CA LEU A 133 13.11 6.63 -4.79
C LEU A 133 12.42 7.82 -4.10
N ARG A 134 11.26 7.56 -3.52
CA ARG A 134 10.55 8.49 -2.65
C ARG A 134 10.20 7.81 -1.34
N HIS A 135 10.70 8.35 -0.25
CA HIS A 135 10.42 7.82 1.08
C HIS A 135 8.93 7.91 1.40
N VAL A 136 8.37 6.87 2.01
CA VAL A 136 6.99 6.81 2.50
C VAL A 136 7.01 6.76 4.03
N GLN A 137 7.51 5.66 4.60
CA GLN A 137 7.62 5.49 6.04
C GLN A 137 8.62 4.38 6.40
N GLY A 138 9.51 4.64 7.36
CA GLY A 138 10.52 3.68 7.79
C GLY A 138 11.40 3.21 6.64
N ARG A 139 11.40 1.91 6.33
CA ARG A 139 12.14 1.35 5.18
C ARG A 139 11.30 1.21 3.92
N ILE A 140 10.05 1.69 3.91
CA ILE A 140 9.18 1.61 2.74
C ILE A 140 9.34 2.84 1.88
N VAL A 141 9.55 2.61 0.60
CA VAL A 141 9.71 3.63 -0.43
C VAL A 141 8.79 3.37 -1.61
N MET A 142 8.38 4.43 -2.28
CA MET A 142 7.88 4.35 -3.64
C MET A 142 9.05 4.34 -4.61
N VAL A 143 8.91 3.55 -5.65
CA VAL A 143 9.90 3.42 -6.72
C VAL A 143 9.31 3.98 -8.00
N ASP A 144 10.07 4.86 -8.66
CA ASP A 144 9.77 5.30 -10.01
C ASP A 144 10.08 4.16 -10.99
N LEU A 145 9.06 3.68 -11.71
CA LEU A 145 9.19 2.57 -12.65
C LEU A 145 9.92 2.95 -13.94
N ASP A 146 10.13 4.25 -14.18
CA ASP A 146 10.96 4.76 -15.27
C ASP A 146 12.47 4.79 -14.90
N ALA A 147 12.81 4.54 -13.63
CA ALA A 147 14.20 4.43 -13.20
C ALA A 147 14.83 3.10 -13.64
N GLU A 148 16.15 3.07 -13.75
CA GLU A 148 16.91 1.85 -14.06
C GLU A 148 16.94 0.92 -12.84
N PRO A 149 16.37 -0.30 -12.91
CA PRO A 149 16.32 -1.22 -11.77
C PRO A 149 17.68 -1.60 -11.20
N ASP A 150 18.67 -1.76 -12.08
CA ASP A 150 20.02 -2.21 -11.68
C ASP A 150 20.71 -1.17 -10.77
N ASN A 151 20.40 0.11 -10.91
CA ASN A 151 20.92 1.17 -10.04
C ASN A 151 20.32 1.11 -8.64
N LEU A 152 19.08 0.66 -8.51
CA LEU A 152 18.33 0.60 -7.26
C LEU A 152 18.46 -0.76 -6.56
N ALA A 153 18.76 -1.83 -7.29
CA ALA A 153 18.83 -3.20 -6.79
C ALA A 153 19.71 -3.38 -5.54
N PRO A 154 20.89 -2.72 -5.42
CA PRO A 154 21.73 -2.87 -4.23
C PRO A 154 21.08 -2.36 -2.96
N MET A 155 20.15 -1.41 -3.08
CA MET A 155 19.49 -0.74 -1.95
C MET A 155 18.19 -1.46 -1.51
N LEU A 156 17.59 -2.26 -2.39
CA LEU A 156 16.26 -2.82 -2.20
C LEU A 156 16.33 -4.29 -1.75
N GLU A 157 15.47 -4.68 -0.80
CA GLU A 157 15.19 -6.08 -0.48
C GLU A 157 14.34 -6.73 -1.57
N GLY A 158 13.45 -5.96 -2.16
CA GLY A 158 12.56 -6.36 -3.23
C GLY A 158 11.51 -5.30 -3.51
N VAL A 159 10.76 -5.54 -4.58
CA VAL A 159 9.68 -4.64 -5.01
C VAL A 159 8.36 -5.39 -5.14
N ARG A 160 7.25 -4.64 -5.02
CA ARG A 160 5.90 -5.08 -5.36
C ARG A 160 5.22 -4.03 -6.21
N ILE A 161 4.64 -4.47 -7.33
CA ILE A 161 4.05 -3.59 -8.33
C ILE A 161 2.53 -3.78 -8.32
N PHE A 162 1.82 -2.67 -8.26
CA PHE A 162 0.36 -2.60 -8.14
C PHE A 162 -0.24 -1.99 -9.40
N ALA A 163 -1.28 -2.62 -9.94
CA ALA A 163 -2.13 -2.04 -10.97
C ALA A 163 -3.27 -1.26 -10.31
N GLY A 164 -3.34 0.04 -10.58
CA GLY A 164 -4.29 0.94 -9.94
C GLY A 164 -4.00 1.20 -8.45
N TYR A 165 -4.88 1.94 -7.83
CA TYR A 165 -4.79 2.32 -6.42
C TYR A 165 -6.19 2.52 -5.82
N SER A 166 -6.26 2.63 -4.49
CA SER A 166 -7.43 3.07 -3.73
C SER A 166 -7.25 4.54 -3.40
N GLY A 167 -8.28 5.34 -3.64
CA GLY A 167 -8.23 6.78 -3.46
C GLY A 167 -9.47 7.30 -2.75
N TRP A 168 -9.28 8.25 -1.86
CA TRP A 168 -10.32 8.96 -1.13
C TRP A 168 -10.16 10.46 -1.31
N THR A 169 -11.26 11.14 -1.54
CA THR A 169 -11.32 12.60 -1.51
C THR A 169 -11.22 13.09 -0.07
N ILE A 170 -11.02 14.41 0.11
CA ILE A 170 -10.95 15.06 1.43
C ILE A 170 -12.20 14.70 2.24
N GLY A 171 -12.02 14.24 3.48
CA GLY A 171 -13.10 13.88 4.41
C GLY A 171 -13.84 12.58 4.10
N GLN A 172 -13.65 11.99 2.92
CA GLN A 172 -14.31 10.73 2.57
C GLN A 172 -13.81 9.59 3.46
N LEU A 173 -12.50 9.43 3.60
CA LEU A 173 -11.93 8.39 4.44
C LEU A 173 -12.31 8.57 5.91
N ASP A 174 -12.35 9.81 6.40
CA ASP A 174 -12.74 10.10 7.77
C ASP A 174 -14.18 9.63 8.03
N GLY A 175 -15.11 9.92 7.12
CA GLY A 175 -16.49 9.44 7.21
C GLY A 175 -16.61 7.90 7.11
N GLU A 176 -15.74 7.22 6.35
CA GLU A 176 -15.72 5.76 6.29
C GLU A 176 -15.17 5.15 7.59
N ILE A 177 -14.18 5.79 8.22
CA ILE A 177 -13.62 5.38 9.52
C ILE A 177 -14.65 5.60 10.64
N GLU A 178 -15.38 6.73 10.61
CA GLU A 178 -16.46 7.02 11.58
C GLU A 178 -17.61 6.02 11.51
N ARG A 179 -17.84 5.40 10.34
CA ARG A 179 -18.81 4.30 10.16
C ARG A 179 -18.25 2.92 10.48
N ASP A 180 -17.04 2.85 11.01
CA ASP A 180 -16.34 1.59 11.28
C ASP A 180 -16.07 0.72 10.03
N ASP A 181 -16.03 1.29 8.81
CA ASP A 181 -15.68 0.56 7.60
C ASP A 181 -14.21 0.09 7.65
N TRP A 182 -13.33 0.86 8.29
CA TRP A 182 -11.89 0.63 8.35
C TRP A 182 -11.33 0.62 9.78
N ILE A 183 -10.45 -0.35 10.04
CA ILE A 183 -9.61 -0.39 11.23
C ILE A 183 -8.25 0.20 10.86
N VAL A 184 -7.85 1.30 11.53
CA VAL A 184 -6.57 1.99 11.28
C VAL A 184 -5.48 1.42 12.17
N LEU A 185 -4.42 0.85 11.58
CA LEU A 185 -3.34 0.16 12.29
C LEU A 185 -1.96 0.57 11.73
N SER A 186 -0.91 0.36 12.53
CA SER A 186 0.46 0.59 12.08
C SER A 186 0.96 -0.55 11.18
N ALA A 187 1.63 -0.19 10.07
CA ALA A 187 2.29 -1.14 9.19
C ALA A 187 3.65 -1.58 9.76
N LEU A 188 4.03 -2.82 9.44
CA LEU A 188 5.42 -3.27 9.50
C LEU A 188 6.02 -3.32 8.09
N PRO A 189 7.33 -3.07 7.91
CA PRO A 189 7.96 -3.19 6.60
C PRO A 189 7.73 -4.55 5.92
N SER A 190 7.65 -5.62 6.72
CA SER A 190 7.36 -6.97 6.24
C SER A 190 5.95 -7.16 5.67
N ASP A 191 5.00 -6.28 5.96
CA ASP A 191 3.63 -6.42 5.46
C ASP A 191 3.54 -6.12 3.96
N VAL A 192 4.38 -5.20 3.47
CA VAL A 192 4.35 -4.77 2.06
C VAL A 192 4.81 -5.86 1.10
N LEU A 193 5.83 -6.66 1.50
CA LEU A 193 6.41 -7.71 0.65
C LEU A 193 5.97 -9.13 1.05
N ILE A 194 4.92 -9.26 1.86
CA ILE A 194 4.47 -10.57 2.36
C ILE A 194 3.98 -11.48 1.24
N GLU A 195 4.22 -12.78 1.36
CA GLU A 195 3.72 -13.77 0.39
C GLU A 195 2.17 -13.87 0.48
N PRO A 196 1.46 -13.93 -0.66
CA PRO A 196 -0.01 -13.96 -0.70
C PRO A 196 -0.65 -15.21 -0.08
N ARG A 197 0.12 -16.28 0.12
CA ARG A 197 -0.36 -17.49 0.82
C ARG A 197 -0.63 -17.23 2.30
N VAL A 198 -0.08 -16.16 2.83
CA VAL A 198 -0.32 -15.73 4.21
C VAL A 198 -1.58 -14.87 4.23
N ASP A 199 -2.53 -15.22 5.08
CA ASP A 199 -3.68 -14.36 5.39
C ASP A 199 -3.18 -13.08 6.08
N LEU A 200 -2.83 -12.06 5.27
CA LEU A 200 -2.28 -10.81 5.77
C LEU A 200 -3.28 -10.10 6.69
N TRP A 201 -4.56 -10.10 6.36
CA TRP A 201 -5.62 -9.48 7.15
C TRP A 201 -5.66 -10.09 8.57
N GLY A 202 -5.78 -11.39 8.67
CA GLY A 202 -5.76 -12.08 9.95
C GLY A 202 -4.42 -11.97 10.68
N ARG A 203 -3.28 -11.93 9.95
CA ARG A 203 -1.95 -11.73 10.56
C ARG A 203 -1.82 -10.36 11.21
N VAL A 204 -2.27 -9.30 10.54
CA VAL A 204 -2.22 -7.95 11.10
C VAL A 204 -3.10 -7.83 12.33
N LEU A 205 -4.29 -8.43 12.33
CA LEU A 205 -5.18 -8.44 13.49
C LEU A 205 -4.60 -9.23 14.67
N ARG A 206 -4.07 -10.45 14.43
CA ARG A 206 -3.51 -11.29 15.51
C ARG A 206 -2.39 -10.65 16.30
N ARG A 207 -1.70 -9.66 15.75
CA ARG A 207 -0.64 -8.92 16.46
C ARG A 207 -1.16 -7.73 17.28
N GLN A 208 -2.47 -7.44 17.21
CA GLN A 208 -3.07 -6.34 17.96
C GLN A 208 -3.45 -6.79 19.38
N PRO A 209 -3.56 -5.85 20.34
CA PRO A 209 -4.12 -6.16 21.64
C PRO A 209 -5.60 -6.55 21.55
N LEU A 210 -6.13 -7.15 22.61
CA LEU A 210 -7.56 -7.38 22.76
C LEU A 210 -8.30 -6.03 22.88
N PRO A 211 -9.53 -5.93 22.33
CA PRO A 211 -10.33 -6.98 21.67
C PRO A 211 -10.03 -7.14 20.17
N THR A 212 -9.27 -6.24 19.54
CA THR A 212 -9.06 -6.19 18.08
C THR A 212 -8.53 -7.50 17.50
N SER A 213 -7.65 -8.20 18.22
CA SER A 213 -7.09 -9.49 17.76
C SER A 213 -8.15 -10.59 17.62
N LEU A 214 -9.29 -10.52 18.32
CA LEU A 214 -10.38 -11.48 18.20
C LEU A 214 -11.03 -11.43 16.80
N LEU A 215 -11.02 -10.30 16.12
CA LEU A 215 -11.55 -10.18 14.77
C LEU A 215 -10.83 -11.13 13.78
N ALA A 216 -9.60 -11.54 14.07
CA ALA A 216 -8.85 -12.49 13.24
C ALA A 216 -9.52 -13.88 13.19
N THR A 217 -10.43 -14.19 14.09
CA THR A 217 -11.19 -15.48 14.11
C THR A 217 -12.42 -15.43 13.22
N HIS A 218 -12.79 -14.26 12.69
CA HIS A 218 -13.95 -14.12 11.82
C HIS A 218 -13.78 -14.95 10.54
N PRO A 219 -14.76 -15.79 10.18
CA PRO A 219 -14.66 -16.71 9.04
C PRO A 219 -14.47 -15.97 7.72
N ILE A 220 -13.73 -16.59 6.79
CA ILE A 220 -13.49 -16.05 5.45
C ILE A 220 -14.78 -16.04 4.64
N ASP A 221 -15.63 -17.04 4.86
CA ASP A 221 -16.89 -17.23 4.16
C ASP A 221 -18.04 -17.29 5.17
N VAL A 222 -18.84 -16.22 5.20
CA VAL A 222 -20.00 -16.10 6.11
C VAL A 222 -21.17 -16.97 5.63
N SER A 223 -21.15 -17.45 4.37
CA SER A 223 -22.20 -18.27 3.79
C SER A 223 -22.11 -19.78 4.17
N ARG A 224 -21.08 -20.16 4.94
CA ARG A 224 -20.84 -21.55 5.36
C ARG A 224 -21.20 -21.88 6.81
N ASN A 225 -22.02 -21.04 7.46
CA ASN A 225 -22.63 -21.38 8.75
C ASN A 225 -24.06 -21.81 8.56
#